data_394886d46a8080d9ab2c9f9933d6a889
#
_entry.id   394886d46a8080d9ab2c9f9933d6a889
#
_cell.length_a   1.000
_cell.length_b   1.000
_cell.length_c   1.000
_cell.angle_alpha   90.00
_cell.angle_beta   90.00
_cell.angle_gamma   90.00
#
_symmetry.space_group_name_H-M   'P 1'
#
loop_
_entity.id
_entity.type
_entity.pdbx_description
1 polymer ?
#
loop_
_entity_poly.entity_id
_entity_poly.type
_entity_poly.pdbx_seq_one_letter_code
_entity_poly.pdbx_strand_id
1 'polypeptide(L)'
;MDIDTAKARSDIEATGDLLEKALKLSGLVATLFAEAGWPLVVVGGSAVEFYTEGAYMSGDIDFCRRRYAAIPPRVAQDIMSRLGARGGPRNWKVCGLFVDLLGCLENEARTMLREIQTPYGVVSLIPFEQALVERAFVAVYPCRNDADYAVAKKMVARAMANPATCDWDEVLRIADLPAYKIQDEVKALKAEVEHALA
;
A
#
# COMPACT_ATOMS: atom_id res chain seq x y z
N MET A 1 -22.70 -6.58 -1.98
CA MET A 1 -22.54 -8.07 -2.02
C MET A 1 -22.48 -8.52 -0.57
N ASP A 2 -23.38 -9.39 -0.14
CA ASP A 2 -23.38 -9.86 1.25
C ASP A 2 -22.25 -10.89 1.44
N ILE A 3 -21.12 -10.45 1.97
CA ILE A 3 -19.94 -11.30 2.15
C ILE A 3 -20.11 -12.12 3.42
N ASP A 4 -20.10 -13.44 3.32
CA ASP A 4 -19.96 -14.34 4.46
C ASP A 4 -18.54 -14.19 5.05
N THR A 5 -18.44 -13.34 6.07
CA THR A 5 -17.15 -13.01 6.70
C THR A 5 -16.50 -14.22 7.38
N ALA A 6 -17.27 -15.20 7.86
CA ALA A 6 -16.70 -16.40 8.50
C ALA A 6 -16.04 -17.31 7.46
N LYS A 7 -16.70 -17.51 6.31
CA LYS A 7 -16.15 -18.26 5.18
C LYS A 7 -14.94 -17.57 4.57
N ALA A 8 -15.02 -16.23 4.36
CA ALA A 8 -13.91 -15.45 3.83
C ALA A 8 -12.66 -15.54 4.74
N ARG A 9 -12.84 -15.43 6.05
CA ARG A 9 -11.75 -15.60 7.02
C ARG A 9 -11.11 -16.98 6.94
N SER A 10 -11.92 -18.02 6.90
CA SER A 10 -11.42 -19.41 6.82
C SER A 10 -10.59 -19.63 5.55
N ASP A 11 -11.03 -19.07 4.40
CA ASP A 11 -10.26 -19.12 3.14
C ASP A 11 -8.95 -18.36 3.25
N ILE A 12 -8.98 -17.14 3.80
CA ILE A 12 -7.77 -16.32 3.99
C ILE A 12 -6.79 -17.02 4.94
N GLU A 13 -7.25 -17.60 6.04
CA GLU A 13 -6.41 -18.34 6.99
C GLU A 13 -5.75 -19.56 6.35
N ALA A 14 -6.46 -20.25 5.44
CA ALA A 14 -5.97 -21.41 4.70
C ALA A 14 -5.02 -21.06 3.54
N THR A 15 -4.97 -19.79 3.12
CA THR A 15 -4.09 -19.34 2.02
C THR A 15 -2.63 -19.40 2.47
N GLY A 16 -1.82 -20.20 1.77
CA GLY A 16 -0.40 -20.42 2.08
C GLY A 16 0.52 -19.33 1.52
N ASP A 17 0.19 -18.76 0.37
CA ASP A 17 0.93 -17.66 -0.23
C ASP A 17 0.64 -16.35 0.52
N LEU A 18 1.69 -15.66 0.98
CA LEU A 18 1.53 -14.48 1.84
C LEU A 18 1.02 -13.26 1.07
N LEU A 19 1.43 -13.08 -0.18
CA LEU A 19 0.94 -11.99 -1.02
C LEU A 19 -0.54 -12.17 -1.35
N GLU A 20 -0.94 -13.37 -1.77
CA GLU A 20 -2.34 -13.69 -2.02
C GLU A 20 -3.19 -13.50 -0.76
N LYS A 21 -2.67 -13.94 0.39
CA LYS A 21 -3.31 -13.78 1.69
C LYS A 21 -3.51 -12.31 2.06
N ALA A 22 -2.47 -11.49 1.88
CA ALA A 22 -2.53 -10.05 2.13
C ALA A 22 -3.54 -9.35 1.20
N LEU A 23 -3.55 -9.70 -0.09
CA LEU A 23 -4.50 -9.17 -1.07
C LEU A 23 -5.95 -9.54 -0.73
N LYS A 24 -6.20 -10.81 -0.41
CA LYS A 24 -7.54 -11.28 0.01
C LYS A 24 -8.02 -10.55 1.27
N LEU A 25 -7.15 -10.44 2.29
CA LEU A 25 -7.48 -9.73 3.52
C LEU A 25 -7.73 -8.25 3.26
N SER A 26 -6.91 -7.62 2.44
CA SER A 26 -7.08 -6.21 2.06
C SER A 26 -8.42 -5.97 1.37
N GLY A 27 -8.83 -6.85 0.46
CA GLY A 27 -10.12 -6.77 -0.20
C GLY A 27 -11.29 -6.88 0.77
N LEU A 28 -11.22 -7.84 1.70
CA LEU A 28 -12.27 -8.03 2.71
C LEU A 28 -12.38 -6.81 3.65
N VAL A 29 -11.26 -6.32 4.17
CA VAL A 29 -11.23 -5.14 5.04
C VAL A 29 -11.75 -3.91 4.29
N ALA A 30 -11.21 -3.62 3.09
CA ALA A 30 -11.62 -2.47 2.29
C ALA A 30 -13.12 -2.47 1.98
N THR A 31 -13.69 -3.63 1.64
CA THR A 31 -15.12 -3.76 1.35
C THR A 31 -15.99 -3.48 2.56
N LEU A 32 -15.67 -4.08 3.71
CA LEU A 32 -16.48 -3.88 4.92
C LEU A 32 -16.44 -2.43 5.41
N PHE A 33 -15.29 -1.77 5.31
CA PHE A 33 -15.19 -0.34 5.63
C PHE A 33 -15.91 0.53 4.60
N ALA A 34 -15.85 0.20 3.31
CA ALA A 34 -16.56 0.94 2.26
C ALA A 34 -18.08 0.83 2.42
N GLU A 35 -18.62 -0.35 2.73
CA GLU A 35 -20.04 -0.58 3.04
C GLU A 35 -20.50 0.24 4.23
N ALA A 36 -19.65 0.45 5.22
CA ALA A 36 -19.90 1.33 6.36
C ALA A 36 -19.71 2.83 6.06
N GLY A 37 -19.40 3.21 4.81
CA GLY A 37 -19.18 4.60 4.40
C GLY A 37 -17.77 5.14 4.64
N TRP A 38 -16.81 4.26 4.92
CA TRP A 38 -15.40 4.59 5.22
C TRP A 38 -14.43 3.97 4.23
N PRO A 39 -14.39 4.41 2.96
CA PRO A 39 -13.49 3.84 1.96
C PRO A 39 -12.03 4.04 2.37
N LEU A 40 -11.26 2.96 2.25
CA LEU A 40 -9.85 2.88 2.61
C LEU A 40 -8.97 2.79 1.36
N VAL A 41 -7.70 3.14 1.53
CA VAL A 41 -6.63 3.03 0.52
C VAL A 41 -5.43 2.39 1.17
N VAL A 42 -4.86 1.39 0.54
CA VAL A 42 -3.59 0.79 0.97
C VAL A 42 -2.44 1.73 0.61
N VAL A 43 -1.55 1.94 1.56
CA VAL A 43 -0.39 2.83 1.46
C VAL A 43 0.88 2.13 1.96
N GLY A 44 1.98 2.86 2.05
CA GLY A 44 3.20 2.41 2.72
C GLY A 44 3.83 1.15 2.14
N GLY A 45 4.37 0.31 3.02
CA GLY A 45 5.05 -0.93 2.64
C GLY A 45 4.16 -1.92 1.90
N SER A 46 2.91 -2.07 2.31
CA SER A 46 1.97 -3.00 1.66
C SER A 46 1.58 -2.56 0.25
N ALA A 47 1.49 -1.25 -0.04
CA ALA A 47 1.32 -0.80 -1.42
C ALA A 47 2.53 -1.18 -2.28
N VAL A 48 3.75 -1.02 -1.75
CA VAL A 48 4.99 -1.44 -2.43
C VAL A 48 5.02 -2.95 -2.68
N GLU A 49 4.61 -3.77 -1.69
CA GLU A 49 4.49 -5.22 -1.83
C GLU A 49 3.56 -5.59 -2.98
N PHE A 50 2.38 -4.97 -3.05
CA PHE A 50 1.41 -5.24 -4.11
C PHE A 50 1.90 -4.78 -5.48
N TYR A 51 2.57 -3.63 -5.56
CA TYR A 51 3.17 -3.14 -6.80
C TYR A 51 4.34 -3.99 -7.29
N THR A 52 5.09 -4.60 -6.37
CA THR A 52 6.25 -5.44 -6.71
C THR A 52 5.92 -6.93 -6.79
N GLU A 53 4.63 -7.29 -6.71
CA GLU A 53 4.15 -8.67 -6.76
C GLU A 53 4.88 -9.59 -5.78
N GLY A 54 5.09 -9.09 -4.54
CA GLY A 54 5.75 -9.82 -3.47
C GLY A 54 7.28 -9.87 -3.55
N ALA A 55 7.91 -9.15 -4.51
CA ALA A 55 9.37 -9.02 -4.51
C ALA A 55 9.91 -8.23 -3.30
N TYR A 56 9.04 -7.54 -2.61
CA TYR A 56 9.21 -6.97 -1.28
C TYR A 56 8.05 -7.44 -0.40
N MET A 57 8.33 -7.81 0.84
CA MET A 57 7.30 -8.24 1.80
C MET A 57 7.16 -7.17 2.89
N SER A 58 5.94 -6.69 3.11
CA SER A 58 5.60 -5.85 4.26
C SER A 58 5.29 -6.72 5.48
N GLY A 59 5.50 -6.18 6.67
CA GLY A 59 5.11 -6.86 7.92
C GLY A 59 3.64 -6.65 8.30
N ASP A 60 3.00 -5.67 7.71
CA ASP A 60 1.66 -5.17 8.02
C ASP A 60 0.95 -4.67 6.76
N ILE A 61 -0.35 -4.46 6.87
CA ILE A 61 -1.18 -3.86 5.83
C ILE A 61 -1.64 -2.50 6.32
N ASP A 62 -1.08 -1.46 5.72
CA ASP A 62 -1.35 -0.08 6.06
C ASP A 62 -2.54 0.48 5.29
N PHE A 63 -3.58 0.93 5.99
CA PHE A 63 -4.73 1.60 5.40
C PHE A 63 -4.83 3.06 5.84
N CYS A 64 -4.98 3.96 4.87
CA CYS A 64 -5.41 5.34 5.08
C CYS A 64 -6.87 5.54 4.69
N ARG A 65 -7.53 6.49 5.34
CA ARG A 65 -8.88 6.93 4.97
C ARG A 65 -8.83 7.86 3.77
N ARG A 66 -9.79 7.75 2.87
CA ARG A 66 -9.96 8.71 1.76
C ARG A 66 -10.56 10.06 2.20
N ARG A 67 -11.19 10.11 3.37
CA ARG A 67 -11.86 11.32 3.90
C ARG A 67 -11.14 11.84 5.13
N TYR A 68 -11.14 13.15 5.32
CA TYR A 68 -10.55 13.79 6.50
C TYR A 68 -11.26 13.44 7.81
N ALA A 69 -12.58 13.12 7.76
CA ALA A 69 -13.30 12.70 8.94
C ALA A 69 -12.70 11.43 9.58
N ALA A 70 -12.56 11.43 10.90
CA ALA A 70 -12.07 10.26 11.63
C ALA A 70 -13.11 9.13 11.60
N ILE A 71 -12.67 7.89 11.42
CA ILE A 71 -13.53 6.71 11.61
C ILE A 71 -13.90 6.67 13.09
N PRO A 72 -15.21 6.66 13.44
CA PRO A 72 -15.59 6.51 14.83
C PRO A 72 -15.01 5.22 15.41
N PRO A 73 -14.40 5.24 16.60
CA PRO A 73 -13.76 4.06 17.19
C PRO A 73 -14.69 2.84 17.28
N ARG A 74 -15.99 3.08 17.54
CA ARG A 74 -17.00 2.00 17.57
C ARG A 74 -17.17 1.32 16.21
N VAL A 75 -17.20 2.11 15.12
CA VAL A 75 -17.32 1.56 13.76
C VAL A 75 -16.11 0.68 13.42
N ALA A 76 -14.90 1.17 13.67
CA ALA A 76 -13.70 0.38 13.47
C ALA A 76 -13.71 -0.90 14.32
N GLN A 77 -14.07 -0.78 15.60
CA GLN A 77 -14.18 -1.92 16.52
C GLN A 77 -15.20 -2.96 16.05
N ASP A 78 -16.39 -2.51 15.62
CA ASP A 78 -17.46 -3.40 15.17
C ASP A 78 -17.04 -4.18 13.91
N ILE A 79 -16.46 -3.49 12.91
CA ILE A 79 -15.99 -4.11 11.67
C ILE A 79 -14.85 -5.10 11.97
N MET A 80 -13.84 -4.67 12.72
CA MET A 80 -12.68 -5.51 13.02
C MET A 80 -13.04 -6.71 13.91
N SER A 81 -14.03 -6.55 14.81
CA SER A 81 -14.56 -7.66 15.63
C SER A 81 -15.27 -8.71 14.78
N ARG A 82 -16.03 -8.32 13.76
CA ARG A 82 -16.65 -9.25 12.78
C ARG A 82 -15.59 -10.08 12.05
N LEU A 83 -14.40 -9.51 11.84
CA LEU A 83 -13.25 -10.20 11.28
C LEU A 83 -12.48 -11.06 12.30
N GLY A 84 -12.92 -11.11 13.56
CA GLY A 84 -12.21 -11.79 14.63
C GLY A 84 -10.85 -11.20 14.95
N ALA A 85 -10.67 -9.91 14.63
CA ALA A 85 -9.44 -9.18 14.88
C ALA A 85 -9.15 -9.03 16.37
N ARG A 86 -7.86 -9.00 16.71
CA ARG A 86 -7.37 -8.70 18.06
C ARG A 86 -6.51 -7.44 18.00
N GLY A 87 -6.64 -6.56 19.00
CA GLY A 87 -5.90 -5.30 19.09
C GLY A 87 -6.84 -4.08 19.04
N GLY A 88 -6.38 -2.97 18.48
CA GLY A 88 -7.08 -1.71 18.36
C GLY A 88 -6.45 -0.60 19.20
N PRO A 89 -6.86 0.66 19.03
CA PRO A 89 -7.83 1.13 18.02
C PRO A 89 -7.22 1.30 16.61
N ARG A 90 -5.89 1.24 16.46
CA ARG A 90 -5.19 1.47 15.19
C ARG A 90 -4.56 0.21 14.63
N ASN A 91 -3.96 -0.61 15.48
CA ASN A 91 -3.20 -1.81 15.11
C ASN A 91 -4.00 -3.05 15.44
N TRP A 92 -4.22 -3.90 14.45
CA TRP A 92 -5.04 -5.09 14.56
C TRP A 92 -4.30 -6.31 14.03
N LYS A 93 -4.58 -7.48 14.60
CA LYS A 93 -4.15 -8.77 14.05
C LYS A 93 -5.35 -9.54 13.53
N VAL A 94 -5.35 -9.86 12.24
CA VAL A 94 -6.45 -10.55 11.54
C VAL A 94 -5.88 -11.65 10.66
N CYS A 95 -6.40 -12.86 10.72
CA CYS A 95 -5.96 -14.00 9.90
C CYS A 95 -4.45 -14.23 9.93
N GLY A 96 -3.78 -13.88 11.04
CA GLY A 96 -2.33 -14.00 11.19
C GLY A 96 -1.51 -12.82 10.67
N LEU A 97 -2.11 -11.85 9.97
CA LEU A 97 -1.46 -10.63 9.48
C LEU A 97 -1.76 -9.43 10.38
N PHE A 98 -0.90 -8.42 10.32
CA PHE A 98 -1.15 -7.14 10.97
C PHE A 98 -1.87 -6.19 10.00
N VAL A 99 -2.79 -5.39 10.53
CA VAL A 99 -3.57 -4.40 9.79
C VAL A 99 -3.55 -3.11 10.58
N ASP A 100 -3.07 -2.05 9.97
CA ASP A 100 -2.99 -0.73 10.57
C ASP A 100 -4.00 0.24 9.91
N LEU A 101 -4.83 0.87 10.76
CA LEU A 101 -5.73 1.94 10.36
C LEU A 101 -5.08 3.27 10.68
N LEU A 102 -4.44 3.85 9.69
CA LEU A 102 -3.68 5.08 9.80
C LEU A 102 -4.59 6.33 9.73
N GLY A 103 -3.97 7.47 9.50
CA GLY A 103 -4.63 8.75 9.34
C GLY A 103 -5.45 8.87 8.05
N CYS A 104 -5.59 10.10 7.58
CA CYS A 104 -6.14 10.42 6.27
C CYS A 104 -5.05 10.24 5.21
N LEU A 105 -5.46 9.86 4.00
CA LEU A 105 -4.56 9.79 2.86
C LEU A 105 -4.04 11.20 2.55
N GLU A 106 -2.74 11.35 2.60
CA GLU A 106 -2.01 12.50 2.07
C GLU A 106 -1.52 12.09 0.68
N ASN A 107 -2.27 12.47 -0.35
CA ASN A 107 -1.95 12.11 -1.72
C ASN A 107 -1.50 13.33 -2.50
N GLU A 108 -0.22 13.38 -2.80
CA GLU A 108 0.41 14.44 -3.60
C GLU A 108 0.39 14.13 -5.10
N ALA A 109 0.12 12.90 -5.48
CA ALA A 109 0.03 12.49 -6.87
C ALA A 109 -1.24 13.03 -7.53
N ARG A 110 -1.09 13.49 -8.78
CA ARG A 110 -2.20 13.87 -9.66
C ARG A 110 -2.79 12.67 -10.40
N THR A 111 -2.04 11.58 -10.45
CA THR A 111 -2.49 10.31 -11.00
C THR A 111 -3.56 9.67 -10.11
N MET A 112 -4.39 8.83 -10.73
CA MET A 112 -5.49 8.17 -10.02
C MET A 112 -4.97 7.04 -9.11
N LEU A 113 -5.74 6.78 -8.04
CA LEU A 113 -5.55 5.56 -7.27
C LEU A 113 -5.61 4.34 -8.19
N ARG A 114 -4.77 3.36 -7.93
CA ARG A 114 -4.83 2.08 -8.64
C ARG A 114 -5.80 1.14 -7.93
N GLU A 115 -6.38 0.24 -8.69
CA GLU A 115 -7.33 -0.74 -8.17
C GLU A 115 -6.89 -2.16 -8.50
N ILE A 116 -6.96 -3.04 -7.51
CA ILE A 116 -6.73 -4.47 -7.66
C ILE A 116 -8.01 -5.20 -7.31
N GLN A 117 -8.47 -6.08 -8.22
CA GLN A 117 -9.59 -6.96 -7.98
C GLN A 117 -9.15 -8.14 -7.11
N THR A 118 -9.91 -8.42 -6.07
CA THR A 118 -9.69 -9.58 -5.21
C THR A 118 -11.00 -10.39 -5.08
N PRO A 119 -10.95 -11.64 -4.60
CA PRO A 119 -12.17 -12.42 -4.36
C PRO A 119 -13.16 -11.76 -3.40
N TYR A 120 -12.69 -10.84 -2.55
CA TYR A 120 -13.51 -10.20 -1.50
C TYR A 120 -13.74 -8.71 -1.75
N GLY A 121 -13.46 -8.21 -2.94
CA GLY A 121 -13.72 -6.83 -3.34
C GLY A 121 -12.50 -6.14 -3.94
N VAL A 122 -12.67 -4.83 -4.16
CA VAL A 122 -11.65 -3.99 -4.78
C VAL A 122 -10.76 -3.36 -3.73
N VAL A 123 -9.45 -3.49 -3.92
CA VAL A 123 -8.43 -2.81 -3.12
C VAL A 123 -7.97 -1.57 -3.89
N SER A 124 -8.15 -0.39 -3.30
CA SER A 124 -7.55 0.84 -3.81
C SER A 124 -6.14 0.99 -3.23
N LEU A 125 -5.16 1.31 -4.08
CA LEU A 125 -3.78 1.62 -3.71
C LEU A 125 -3.47 3.09 -3.94
N ILE A 126 -2.59 3.65 -3.12
CA ILE A 126 -1.96 4.93 -3.42
C ILE A 126 -1.31 4.87 -4.81
N PRO A 127 -1.27 5.96 -5.62
CA PRO A 127 -0.65 5.94 -6.93
C PRO A 127 0.78 5.41 -6.89
N PHE A 128 1.19 4.71 -7.94
CA PHE A 128 2.54 4.12 -8.04
C PHE A 128 3.63 5.17 -7.90
N GLU A 129 3.44 6.34 -8.51
CA GLU A 129 4.36 7.48 -8.48
C GLU A 129 4.60 7.97 -7.05
N GLN A 130 3.53 8.09 -6.27
CA GLN A 130 3.61 8.46 -4.85
C GLN A 130 4.34 7.38 -4.04
N ALA A 131 3.96 6.11 -4.21
CA ALA A 131 4.58 4.99 -3.50
C ALA A 131 6.09 4.88 -3.82
N LEU A 132 6.48 5.13 -5.08
CA LEU A 132 7.89 5.14 -5.50
C LEU A 132 8.67 6.26 -4.81
N VAL A 133 8.14 7.49 -4.79
CA VAL A 133 8.82 8.63 -4.14
C VAL A 133 8.92 8.41 -2.63
N GLU A 134 7.86 7.96 -1.98
CA GLU A 134 7.89 7.64 -0.53
C GLU A 134 8.94 6.57 -0.23
N ARG A 135 9.03 5.52 -1.05
CA ARG A 135 10.05 4.48 -0.88
C ARG A 135 11.47 4.99 -1.13
N ALA A 136 11.66 5.83 -2.16
CA ALA A 136 12.95 6.45 -2.42
C ALA A 136 13.34 7.41 -1.27
N PHE A 137 12.39 8.14 -0.71
CA PHE A 137 12.63 9.06 0.42
C PHE A 137 13.14 8.30 1.66
N VAL A 138 12.45 7.24 2.08
CA VAL A 138 12.90 6.46 3.25
C VAL A 138 14.23 5.72 2.99
N ALA A 139 14.57 5.49 1.73
CA ALA A 139 15.85 4.89 1.35
C ALA A 139 17.05 5.82 1.51
N VAL A 140 16.83 7.15 1.48
CA VAL A 140 17.92 8.15 1.53
C VAL A 140 17.87 9.03 2.78
N TYR A 141 16.72 9.20 3.42
CA TYR A 141 16.53 10.08 4.56
C TYR A 141 16.14 9.32 5.85
N PRO A 142 16.68 9.69 7.06
CA PRO A 142 17.68 10.73 7.31
C PRO A 142 19.11 10.32 6.94
N CYS A 143 19.32 9.06 6.65
CA CYS A 143 20.57 8.49 6.13
C CYS A 143 20.24 7.31 5.22
N ARG A 144 21.14 7.02 4.29
CA ARG A 144 20.94 5.93 3.32
C ARG A 144 20.72 4.59 4.03
N ASN A 145 19.63 3.93 3.65
CA ASN A 145 19.30 2.56 4.04
C ASN A 145 19.36 1.67 2.79
N ASP A 146 20.35 0.77 2.73
CA ASP A 146 20.58 -0.06 1.54
C ASP A 146 19.45 -1.07 1.30
N ALA A 147 18.76 -1.54 2.32
CA ALA A 147 17.61 -2.43 2.16
C ALA A 147 16.44 -1.70 1.48
N ASP A 148 16.08 -0.50 1.96
CA ASP A 148 15.04 0.32 1.33
C ASP A 148 15.45 0.80 -0.06
N TYR A 149 16.74 1.12 -0.26
CA TYR A 149 17.28 1.49 -1.56
C TYR A 149 17.16 0.34 -2.58
N ALA A 150 17.41 -0.90 -2.17
CA ALA A 150 17.22 -2.07 -3.01
C ALA A 150 15.74 -2.26 -3.40
N VAL A 151 14.80 -1.96 -2.49
CA VAL A 151 13.36 -1.99 -2.79
C VAL A 151 12.98 -0.89 -3.77
N ALA A 152 13.46 0.34 -3.57
CA ALA A 152 13.23 1.44 -4.51
C ALA A 152 13.75 1.11 -5.93
N LYS A 153 14.91 0.44 -6.04
CA LYS A 153 15.42 -0.06 -7.34
C LYS A 153 14.48 -1.07 -7.99
N LYS A 154 13.87 -1.98 -7.23
CA LYS A 154 12.88 -2.93 -7.76
C LYS A 154 11.65 -2.21 -8.31
N MET A 155 11.17 -1.17 -7.63
CA MET A 155 10.05 -0.36 -8.14
C MET A 155 10.43 0.37 -9.43
N VAL A 156 11.62 0.98 -9.49
CA VAL A 156 12.13 1.62 -10.72
C VAL A 156 12.22 0.61 -11.87
N ALA A 157 12.81 -0.56 -11.63
CA ALA A 157 12.91 -1.62 -12.64
C ALA A 157 11.53 -2.07 -13.15
N ARG A 158 10.54 -2.16 -12.25
CA ARG A 158 9.16 -2.47 -12.62
C ARG A 158 8.53 -1.39 -13.51
N ALA A 159 8.73 -0.11 -13.15
CA ALA A 159 8.28 1.02 -13.97
C ALA A 159 8.89 1.03 -15.36
N MET A 160 10.16 0.65 -15.47
CA MET A 160 10.86 0.56 -16.75
C MET A 160 10.41 -0.63 -17.60
N ALA A 161 10.14 -1.77 -16.96
CA ALA A 161 9.61 -2.95 -17.63
C ALA A 161 8.19 -2.73 -18.17
N ASN A 162 7.42 -1.85 -17.56
CA ASN A 162 6.07 -1.50 -17.99
C ASN A 162 5.85 0.03 -17.93
N PRO A 163 6.32 0.78 -18.94
CA PRO A 163 6.27 2.23 -18.94
C PRO A 163 4.85 2.83 -18.83
N ALA A 164 3.81 2.08 -19.21
CA ALA A 164 2.42 2.51 -19.06
C ALA A 164 1.94 2.58 -17.60
N THR A 165 2.69 2.04 -16.66
CA THR A 165 2.32 2.01 -15.25
C THR A 165 2.89 3.16 -14.43
N CYS A 166 3.74 4.01 -15.01
CA CYS A 166 4.44 5.06 -14.27
C CYS A 166 4.60 6.31 -15.12
N ASP A 167 4.13 7.42 -14.62
CA ASP A 167 4.40 8.76 -15.14
C ASP A 167 5.65 9.33 -14.46
N TRP A 168 6.78 9.30 -15.18
CA TRP A 168 8.05 9.80 -14.66
C TRP A 168 8.08 11.32 -14.42
N ASP A 169 7.33 12.09 -15.17
CA ASP A 169 7.23 13.54 -14.94
C ASP A 169 6.52 13.79 -13.61
N GLU A 170 5.50 13.00 -13.32
CA GLU A 170 4.79 13.05 -12.05
C GLU A 170 5.68 12.56 -10.88
N VAL A 171 6.46 11.49 -11.04
CA VAL A 171 7.45 11.05 -10.03
C VAL A 171 8.42 12.18 -9.71
N LEU A 172 9.00 12.83 -10.71
CA LEU A 172 9.97 13.91 -10.50
C LEU A 172 9.33 15.14 -9.89
N ARG A 173 8.07 15.44 -10.24
CA ARG A 173 7.31 16.53 -9.62
C ARG A 173 7.07 16.28 -8.12
N ILE A 174 6.64 15.06 -7.75
CA ILE A 174 6.40 14.70 -6.34
C ILE A 174 7.72 14.73 -5.58
N ALA A 175 8.79 14.17 -6.14
CA ALA A 175 10.12 14.13 -5.52
C ALA A 175 10.70 15.53 -5.23
N ASP A 176 10.28 16.56 -5.99
CA ASP A 176 10.69 17.97 -5.78
C ASP A 176 9.82 18.71 -4.73
N LEU A 177 8.72 18.14 -4.27
CA LEU A 177 7.89 18.78 -3.25
C LEU A 177 8.67 19.07 -1.97
N PRO A 178 8.31 20.15 -1.23
CA PRO A 178 8.97 20.50 0.04
C PRO A 178 9.03 19.36 1.06
N ALA A 179 8.07 18.46 1.01
CA ALA A 179 7.99 17.30 1.90
C ALA A 179 9.09 16.26 1.63
N TYR A 180 9.60 16.17 0.42
CA TYR A 180 10.59 15.16 0.02
C TYR A 180 11.96 15.75 -0.32
N LYS A 181 12.04 16.64 -1.32
CA LYS A 181 13.29 17.26 -1.79
C LYS A 181 14.39 16.26 -2.17
N ILE A 182 14.00 15.20 -2.89
CA ILE A 182 14.87 14.09 -3.31
C ILE A 182 14.87 13.89 -4.83
N GLN A 183 14.57 14.92 -5.63
CA GLN A 183 14.47 14.78 -7.08
C GLN A 183 15.77 14.27 -7.71
N ASP A 184 16.92 14.73 -7.25
CA ASP A 184 18.23 14.34 -7.80
C ASP A 184 18.59 12.90 -7.41
N GLU A 185 18.21 12.46 -6.19
CA GLU A 185 18.36 11.09 -5.75
C GLU A 185 17.48 10.13 -6.57
N VAL A 186 16.27 10.54 -6.91
CA VAL A 186 15.37 9.75 -7.76
C VAL A 186 15.92 9.65 -9.19
N LYS A 187 16.47 10.73 -9.75
CA LYS A 187 17.14 10.69 -11.06
C LYS A 187 18.36 9.76 -11.04
N ALA A 188 19.19 9.85 -10.00
CA ALA A 188 20.35 8.98 -9.83
C ALA A 188 19.95 7.51 -9.71
N LEU A 189 18.91 7.23 -8.89
CA LEU A 189 18.35 5.88 -8.73
C LEU A 189 17.85 5.31 -10.06
N LYS A 190 17.14 6.11 -10.86
CA LYS A 190 16.67 5.72 -12.20
C LYS A 190 17.83 5.39 -13.12
N ALA A 191 18.83 6.28 -13.22
CA ALA A 191 20.00 6.09 -14.07
C ALA A 191 20.81 4.83 -13.68
N GLU A 192 20.94 4.55 -12.38
CA GLU A 192 21.60 3.34 -11.88
C GLU A 192 20.89 2.06 -12.36
N VAL A 193 19.55 2.05 -12.30
CA VAL A 193 18.76 0.89 -12.76
C VAL A 193 18.81 0.77 -14.29
N GLU A 194 18.73 1.86 -15.03
CA GLU A 194 18.90 1.89 -16.49
C GLU A 194 20.23 1.27 -16.92
N HIS A 195 21.32 1.66 -16.25
CA HIS A 195 22.65 1.11 -16.54
C HIS A 195 22.76 -0.38 -16.20
N ALA A 196 22.07 -0.84 -15.17
CA ALA A 196 22.08 -2.25 -14.77
C ALA A 196 21.26 -3.17 -15.68
N LEU A 197 20.32 -2.61 -16.45
CA LEU A 197 19.47 -3.35 -17.39
C LEU A 197 19.97 -3.31 -18.84
N ALA A 198 20.93 -2.44 -19.15
CA ALA A 198 21.55 -2.29 -20.47
C ALA A 198 22.65 -3.35 -20.70
#